data_f75e0bd3235b646a9e0ededf7d225073
#
_entry.id   f75e0bd3235b646a9e0ededf7d225073
#
_cell.length_a   1.000
_cell.length_b   1.000
_cell.length_c   1.000
_cell.angle_alpha   90.00
_cell.angle_beta   90.00
_cell.angle_gamma   90.00
#
_symmetry.space_group_name_H-M   'P 1'
#
loop_
_entity.id
_entity.type
_entity.pdbx_description
1 polymer ?
#
loop_
_entity_poly.entity_id
_entity_poly.type
_entity_poly.pdbx_seq_one_letter_code
_entity_poly.pdbx_strand_id
1 'polypeptide(L)'
;VIFNYVIDANAEEPIMLILTHIGYDEQMGQGVDGSEFLKELLTLDSMGKSRIQVWINSVGGSVIDGWSILGGMLKTKAKVDTYNIGVAASTAGWLFQAGRERTMSDYALWMGHNPSGGGGEVLDRMRNSIITTISQRTGMTTQDVGAMLDKKTYMDAQECLANNFCDKVQSTNSINVKRVSQAASITDKWK
;
A
#
# COMPACT_ATOMS: atom_id res chain seq x y z
N VAL A 1 7.95 9.97 -21.84
CA VAL A 1 7.23 10.20 -20.56
C VAL A 1 8.23 10.00 -19.45
N ILE A 2 8.33 10.93 -18.51
CA ILE A 2 9.14 10.79 -17.28
C ILE A 2 8.17 10.26 -16.21
N PHE A 3 8.54 9.17 -15.57
CA PHE A 3 7.81 8.59 -14.45
C PHE A 3 8.51 8.93 -13.13
N ASN A 4 7.73 9.32 -12.11
CA ASN A 4 8.22 9.61 -10.76
C ASN A 4 8.07 8.40 -9.82
N TYR A 5 7.07 7.56 -10.09
CA TYR A 5 6.67 6.45 -9.21
C TYR A 5 6.88 5.08 -9.84
N VAL A 6 7.19 4.99 -11.13
CA VAL A 6 7.31 3.72 -11.87
C VAL A 6 8.76 3.27 -11.98
N ILE A 7 9.01 2.03 -11.60
CA ILE A 7 10.24 1.32 -11.93
C ILE A 7 10.00 0.51 -13.21
N ASP A 8 10.78 0.78 -14.24
CA ASP A 8 10.76 0.08 -15.52
C ASP A 8 9.36 -0.05 -16.15
N ALA A 9 8.88 1.04 -16.73
CA ALA A 9 7.59 1.07 -17.45
C ALA A 9 7.50 0.06 -18.63
N ASN A 10 8.64 -0.47 -19.11
CA ASN A 10 8.68 -1.46 -20.18
C ASN A 10 8.57 -2.90 -19.67
N ALA A 11 8.79 -3.14 -18.38
CA ALA A 11 8.58 -4.45 -17.78
C ALA A 11 7.19 -5.02 -18.12
N GLU A 12 7.06 -6.33 -18.16
CA GLU A 12 5.77 -7.00 -18.36
C GLU A 12 4.80 -6.66 -17.21
N GLU A 13 5.29 -6.68 -15.98
CA GLU A 13 4.59 -6.26 -14.76
C GLU A 13 5.34 -5.08 -14.11
N PRO A 14 5.09 -3.83 -14.53
CA PRO A 14 5.76 -2.67 -13.95
C PRO A 14 5.38 -2.48 -12.48
N ILE A 15 6.32 -1.90 -11.72
CA ILE A 15 6.14 -1.62 -10.29
C ILE A 15 5.94 -0.13 -10.11
N MET A 16 4.91 0.26 -9.39
CA MET A 16 4.70 1.61 -8.87
C MET A 16 4.98 1.65 -7.37
N LEU A 17 5.53 2.78 -6.88
CA LEU A 17 6.03 2.90 -5.52
C LEU A 17 5.25 3.92 -4.70
N ILE A 18 4.81 3.54 -3.50
CA ILE A 18 4.31 4.41 -2.43
C ILE A 18 5.26 4.24 -1.24
N LEU A 19 6.36 5.01 -1.22
CA LEU A 19 7.44 4.84 -0.23
C LEU A 19 7.55 5.98 0.79
N THR A 20 6.71 7.01 0.65
CA THR A 20 6.73 8.19 1.53
C THR A 20 5.31 8.56 1.95
N HIS A 21 5.14 9.73 2.56
CA HIS A 21 3.84 10.32 2.88
C HIS A 21 2.97 10.44 1.61
N ILE A 22 1.68 10.16 1.71
CA ILE A 22 0.70 10.35 0.62
C ILE A 22 0.22 11.80 0.68
N GLY A 23 0.31 12.51 -0.46
CA GLY A 23 0.22 13.96 -0.52
C GLY A 23 1.55 14.62 -0.15
N TYR A 24 1.64 15.94 -0.36
CA TYR A 24 2.85 16.69 -0.05
C TYR A 24 3.02 16.87 1.47
N ASP A 25 4.17 16.54 1.99
CA ASP A 25 4.58 16.77 3.38
C ASP A 25 5.55 17.95 3.41
N GLU A 26 5.13 19.06 4.04
CA GLU A 26 5.95 20.30 4.13
C GLU A 26 7.24 20.10 4.93
N GLN A 27 7.24 19.22 5.94
CA GLN A 27 8.41 18.95 6.78
C GLN A 27 9.46 18.13 6.04
N MET A 28 9.01 17.19 5.24
CA MET A 28 9.89 16.31 4.45
C MET A 28 10.22 16.91 3.07
N GLY A 29 9.48 17.93 2.63
CA GLY A 29 9.65 18.54 1.31
C GLY A 29 9.32 17.60 0.15
N GLN A 30 8.61 16.50 0.41
CA GLN A 30 8.28 15.48 -0.58
C GLN A 30 7.00 14.73 -0.20
N GLY A 31 6.50 13.91 -1.12
CA GLY A 31 5.34 13.05 -0.90
C GLY A 31 4.86 12.43 -2.20
N VAL A 32 3.91 11.54 -2.11
CA VAL A 32 3.26 10.91 -3.27
C VAL A 32 2.07 11.76 -3.69
N ASP A 33 2.22 12.54 -4.77
CA ASP A 33 1.11 13.28 -5.38
C ASP A 33 0.12 12.30 -6.02
N GLY A 34 -1.11 12.29 -5.50
CA GLY A 34 -2.14 11.36 -5.94
C GLY A 34 -2.56 11.56 -7.40
N SER A 35 -2.50 12.80 -7.92
CA SER A 35 -2.85 13.12 -9.30
C SER A 35 -1.76 12.67 -10.27
N GLU A 36 -0.50 12.86 -9.93
CA GLU A 36 0.61 12.36 -10.74
C GLU A 36 0.67 10.83 -10.74
N PHE A 37 0.49 10.21 -9.57
CA PHE A 37 0.41 8.75 -9.47
C PHE A 37 -0.72 8.19 -10.35
N LEU A 38 -1.90 8.81 -10.33
CA LEU A 38 -3.02 8.43 -11.19
C LEU A 38 -2.67 8.55 -12.67
N LYS A 39 -2.03 9.64 -13.11
CA LYS A 39 -1.62 9.82 -14.50
C LYS A 39 -0.63 8.74 -14.96
N GLU A 40 0.35 8.42 -14.12
CA GLU A 40 1.33 7.37 -14.42
C GLU A 40 0.66 6.00 -14.52
N LEU A 41 -0.25 5.68 -13.59
CA LEU A 41 -1.02 4.43 -13.61
C LEU A 41 -1.86 4.29 -14.89
N LEU A 42 -2.57 5.35 -15.27
CA LEU A 42 -3.36 5.36 -16.53
C LEU A 42 -2.46 5.30 -17.78
N THR A 43 -1.25 5.85 -17.71
CA THR A 43 -0.27 5.73 -18.79
C THR A 43 0.15 4.27 -18.97
N LEU A 44 0.49 3.55 -17.88
CA LEU A 44 0.80 2.12 -17.94
C LEU A 44 -0.37 1.30 -18.48
N ASP A 45 -1.61 1.61 -18.07
CA ASP A 45 -2.82 0.96 -18.58
C ASP A 45 -2.96 1.18 -20.09
N SER A 46 -2.71 2.41 -20.57
CA SER A 46 -2.74 2.76 -22.00
C SER A 46 -1.63 2.07 -22.81
N MET A 47 -0.51 1.72 -22.19
CA MET A 47 0.56 0.91 -22.78
C MET A 47 0.19 -0.58 -22.89
N GLY A 48 -1.01 -0.96 -22.47
CA GLY A 48 -1.52 -2.32 -22.58
C GLY A 48 -0.96 -3.28 -21.51
N LYS A 49 -0.50 -2.76 -20.38
CA LYS A 49 -0.05 -3.62 -19.27
C LYS A 49 -1.22 -4.42 -18.73
N SER A 50 -1.05 -5.73 -18.61
CA SER A 50 -2.08 -6.62 -18.08
C SER A 50 -2.11 -6.65 -16.56
N ARG A 51 -0.97 -6.38 -15.92
CA ARG A 51 -0.77 -6.35 -14.47
C ARG A 51 0.18 -5.23 -14.08
N ILE A 52 -0.10 -4.57 -12.96
CA ILE A 52 0.72 -3.51 -12.36
C ILE A 52 0.84 -3.84 -10.87
N GLN A 53 2.06 -3.75 -10.34
CA GLN A 53 2.30 -3.93 -8.92
C GLN A 53 2.41 -2.57 -8.24
N VAL A 54 1.79 -2.40 -7.07
CA VAL A 54 1.94 -1.23 -6.20
C VAL A 54 2.61 -1.66 -4.90
N TRP A 55 3.85 -1.25 -4.71
CA TRP A 55 4.63 -1.55 -3.52
C TRP A 55 4.50 -0.42 -2.51
N ILE A 56 4.14 -0.77 -1.27
CA ILE A 56 3.77 0.18 -0.23
C ILE A 56 4.70 0.03 0.97
N ASN A 57 5.33 1.15 1.36
CA ASN A 57 6.00 1.35 2.63
C ASN A 57 5.77 2.80 3.06
N SER A 58 4.61 3.08 3.67
CA SER A 58 4.14 4.43 3.95
C SER A 58 3.31 4.48 5.22
N VAL A 59 3.48 5.56 5.96
CA VAL A 59 2.66 5.88 7.15
C VAL A 59 1.28 6.45 6.80
N GLY A 60 1.00 6.66 5.50
CA GLY A 60 -0.24 7.24 5.02
C GLY A 60 -0.13 8.74 4.73
N GLY A 61 -1.20 9.48 4.90
CA GLY A 61 -1.27 10.92 4.63
C GLY A 61 -2.63 11.36 4.12
N SER A 62 -2.65 12.23 3.11
CA SER A 62 -3.84 12.84 2.53
C SER A 62 -4.84 11.78 2.03
N VAL A 63 -6.07 11.84 2.55
CA VAL A 63 -7.18 10.99 2.07
C VAL A 63 -7.57 11.37 0.64
N ILE A 64 -7.46 12.65 0.27
CA ILE A 64 -7.83 13.15 -1.06
C ILE A 64 -6.89 12.59 -2.13
N ASP A 65 -5.58 12.64 -1.87
CA ASP A 65 -4.59 12.01 -2.75
C ASP A 65 -4.78 10.50 -2.80
N GLY A 66 -5.07 9.88 -1.66
CA GLY A 66 -5.43 8.48 -1.57
C GLY A 66 -6.62 8.11 -2.44
N TRP A 67 -7.67 8.94 -2.50
CA TRP A 67 -8.80 8.71 -3.40
C TRP A 67 -8.44 8.81 -4.88
N SER A 68 -7.53 9.72 -5.25
CA SER A 68 -7.03 9.79 -6.62
C SER A 68 -6.34 8.49 -7.03
N ILE A 69 -5.46 7.98 -6.15
CA ILE A 69 -4.77 6.70 -6.34
C ILE A 69 -5.76 5.54 -6.42
N LEU A 70 -6.68 5.43 -5.44
CA LEU A 70 -7.72 4.39 -5.41
C LEU A 70 -8.58 4.42 -6.67
N GLY A 71 -9.05 5.61 -7.07
CA GLY A 71 -9.86 5.79 -8.27
C GLY A 71 -9.15 5.28 -9.52
N GLY A 72 -7.84 5.53 -9.63
CA GLY A 72 -6.98 4.99 -10.68
C GLY A 72 -6.94 3.46 -10.64
N MET A 73 -6.60 2.88 -9.49
CA MET A 73 -6.51 1.42 -9.32
C MET A 73 -7.82 0.71 -9.70
N LEU A 74 -8.98 1.30 -9.39
CA LEU A 74 -10.29 0.72 -9.69
C LEU A 74 -10.76 0.93 -11.13
N LYS A 75 -10.20 1.91 -11.85
CA LYS A 75 -10.61 2.29 -13.22
C LYS A 75 -9.72 1.73 -14.31
N THR A 76 -8.49 1.34 -14.00
CA THR A 76 -7.60 0.67 -14.96
C THR A 76 -8.16 -0.68 -15.40
N LYS A 77 -7.86 -1.08 -16.61
CA LYS A 77 -8.12 -2.43 -17.14
C LYS A 77 -7.09 -3.43 -16.62
N ALA A 78 -5.86 -2.95 -16.37
CA ALA A 78 -4.81 -3.73 -15.75
C ALA A 78 -5.23 -4.24 -14.36
N LYS A 79 -4.76 -5.43 -14.01
CA LYS A 79 -4.89 -5.95 -12.66
C LYS A 79 -3.87 -5.25 -11.76
N VAL A 80 -4.33 -4.49 -10.78
CA VAL A 80 -3.44 -3.83 -9.83
C VAL A 80 -3.34 -4.68 -8.57
N ASP A 81 -2.14 -5.18 -8.27
CA ASP A 81 -1.85 -5.93 -7.05
C ASP A 81 -1.06 -5.06 -6.08
N THR A 82 -1.29 -5.22 -4.78
CA THR A 82 -0.61 -4.43 -3.75
C THR A 82 0.32 -5.29 -2.90
N TYR A 83 1.48 -4.72 -2.57
CA TYR A 83 2.52 -5.36 -1.76
C TYR A 83 2.86 -4.45 -0.59
N ASN A 84 2.56 -4.88 0.63
CA ASN A 84 3.07 -4.22 1.84
C ASN A 84 4.47 -4.76 2.13
N ILE A 85 5.49 -3.95 1.78
CA ILE A 85 6.90 -4.30 1.91
C ILE A 85 7.53 -3.77 3.20
N GLY A 86 6.75 -3.18 4.10
CA GLY A 86 7.23 -2.64 5.37
C GLY A 86 6.07 -2.17 6.23
N VAL A 87 5.58 -0.96 5.99
CA VAL A 87 4.44 -0.39 6.69
C VAL A 87 3.38 0.04 5.69
N ALA A 88 2.14 -0.36 5.92
CA ALA A 88 0.96 0.18 5.26
C ALA A 88 0.02 0.74 6.32
N ALA A 89 0.15 2.04 6.63
CA ALA A 89 -0.59 2.66 7.71
C ALA A 89 -1.55 3.74 7.23
N SER A 90 -2.66 3.95 7.96
CA SER A 90 -3.64 5.00 7.68
C SER A 90 -4.15 4.94 6.23
N THR A 91 -4.03 6.03 5.46
CA THR A 91 -4.40 6.06 4.03
C THR A 91 -3.68 4.98 3.21
N ALA A 92 -2.40 4.71 3.49
CA ALA A 92 -1.66 3.63 2.82
C ALA A 92 -2.20 2.24 3.19
N GLY A 93 -2.63 2.03 4.43
CA GLY A 93 -3.27 0.80 4.89
C GLY A 93 -4.61 0.54 4.18
N TRP A 94 -5.36 1.60 3.94
CA TRP A 94 -6.58 1.53 3.16
C TRP A 94 -6.32 1.28 1.67
N LEU A 95 -5.32 1.96 1.06
CA LEU A 95 -4.93 1.70 -0.33
C LEU A 95 -4.43 0.28 -0.55
N PHE A 96 -3.74 -0.30 0.44
CA PHE A 96 -3.34 -1.70 0.39
C PHE A 96 -4.54 -2.64 0.18
N GLN A 97 -5.72 -2.31 0.75
CA GLN A 97 -6.94 -3.08 0.56
C GLN A 97 -7.51 -3.00 -0.87
N ALA A 98 -7.09 -2.02 -1.67
CA ALA A 98 -7.56 -1.87 -3.04
C ALA A 98 -6.92 -2.85 -4.03
N GLY A 99 -5.82 -3.48 -3.66
CA GLY A 99 -5.15 -4.48 -4.50
C GLY A 99 -6.07 -5.65 -4.84
N ARG A 100 -6.00 -6.15 -6.08
CA ARG A 100 -6.72 -7.35 -6.49
C ARG A 100 -6.19 -8.57 -5.73
N GLU A 101 -4.87 -8.72 -5.67
CA GLU A 101 -4.15 -9.60 -4.75
C GLU A 101 -3.34 -8.70 -3.81
N ARG A 102 -3.37 -9.03 -2.52
CA ARG A 102 -2.70 -8.27 -1.45
C ARG A 102 -1.66 -9.16 -0.82
N THR A 103 -0.38 -8.87 -1.10
CA THR A 103 0.75 -9.60 -0.51
C THR A 103 1.41 -8.76 0.58
N MET A 104 1.76 -9.38 1.68
CA MET A 104 2.41 -8.74 2.81
C MET A 104 3.71 -9.48 3.15
N SER A 105 4.81 -8.75 3.33
CA SER A 105 6.05 -9.35 3.88
C SER A 105 5.81 -9.81 5.31
N ASP A 106 6.45 -10.92 5.72
CA ASP A 106 6.23 -11.52 7.04
C ASP A 106 6.64 -10.62 8.23
N TYR A 107 7.49 -9.63 8.00
CA TYR A 107 7.90 -8.61 8.96
C TYR A 107 7.10 -7.31 8.87
N ALA A 108 6.20 -7.18 7.88
CA ALA A 108 5.50 -5.94 7.63
C ALA A 108 4.35 -5.71 8.61
N LEU A 109 3.94 -4.46 8.76
CA LEU A 109 2.86 -4.02 9.62
C LEU A 109 1.75 -3.34 8.83
N TRP A 110 0.53 -3.58 9.22
CA TRP A 110 -0.64 -2.82 8.78
C TRP A 110 -1.20 -2.00 9.94
N MET A 111 -1.70 -0.80 9.67
CA MET A 111 -2.38 0.00 10.68
C MET A 111 -3.57 0.77 10.10
N GLY A 112 -4.70 0.70 10.81
CA GLY A 112 -5.89 1.47 10.52
C GLY A 112 -6.34 2.33 11.68
N HIS A 113 -6.76 3.56 11.38
CA HIS A 113 -7.40 4.49 12.31
C HIS A 113 -8.38 5.40 11.57
N ASN A 114 -9.19 6.14 12.32
CA ASN A 114 -10.11 7.12 11.75
C ASN A 114 -9.36 8.25 11.03
N PRO A 115 -9.92 8.80 9.94
CA PRO A 115 -9.38 9.99 9.32
C PRO A 115 -9.37 11.14 10.33
N SER A 116 -8.37 12.02 10.22
CA SER A 116 -8.18 13.20 11.07
C SER A 116 -7.90 14.43 10.21
N GLY A 117 -7.99 15.61 10.83
CA GLY A 117 -7.75 16.88 10.13
C GLY A 117 -9.03 17.44 9.51
N GLY A 118 -9.57 18.47 10.10
CA GLY A 118 -10.89 19.01 9.77
C GLY A 118 -11.95 18.59 10.80
N GLY A 119 -13.21 18.70 10.46
CA GLY A 119 -14.30 18.34 11.37
C GLY A 119 -15.63 18.12 10.65
N GLY A 120 -16.59 17.59 11.40
CA GLY A 120 -17.99 17.49 10.99
C GLY A 120 -18.27 16.43 9.92
N GLU A 121 -19.37 16.66 9.22
CA GLU A 121 -20.00 15.68 8.29
C GLU A 121 -19.04 15.14 7.21
N VAL A 122 -18.04 15.92 6.78
CA VAL A 122 -17.10 15.48 5.74
C VAL A 122 -16.22 14.34 6.26
N LEU A 123 -15.68 14.45 7.48
CA LEU A 123 -14.87 13.38 8.08
C LEU A 123 -15.71 12.11 8.32
N ASP A 124 -16.96 12.25 8.74
CA ASP A 124 -17.86 11.11 8.92
C ASP A 124 -18.10 10.39 7.59
N ARG A 125 -18.31 11.13 6.51
CA ARG A 125 -18.46 10.54 5.17
C ARG A 125 -17.18 9.85 4.69
N MET A 126 -16.02 10.47 4.92
CA MET A 126 -14.71 9.85 4.63
C MET A 126 -14.54 8.55 5.41
N ARG A 127 -14.80 8.58 6.72
CA ARG A 127 -14.75 7.41 7.59
C ARG A 127 -15.65 6.28 7.08
N ASN A 128 -16.90 6.60 6.75
CA ASN A 128 -17.85 5.61 6.26
C ASN A 128 -17.42 4.98 4.92
N SER A 129 -16.82 5.77 4.03
CA SER A 129 -16.27 5.27 2.76
C SER A 129 -15.11 4.29 3.01
N ILE A 130 -14.20 4.63 3.91
CA ILE A 130 -13.07 3.76 4.30
C ILE A 130 -13.58 2.46 4.93
N ILE A 131 -14.52 2.55 5.88
CA ILE A 131 -15.14 1.38 6.52
C ILE A 131 -15.78 0.46 5.49
N THR A 132 -16.55 1.02 4.56
CA THR A 132 -17.23 0.25 3.51
C THR A 132 -16.21 -0.49 2.64
N THR A 133 -15.14 0.18 2.21
CA THR A 133 -14.10 -0.42 1.39
C THR A 133 -13.41 -1.58 2.12
N ILE A 134 -13.01 -1.39 3.37
CA ILE A 134 -12.36 -2.44 4.18
C ILE A 134 -13.34 -3.60 4.42
N SER A 135 -14.59 -3.32 4.79
CA SER A 135 -15.61 -4.33 5.03
C SER A 135 -15.83 -5.22 3.80
N GLN A 136 -15.97 -4.62 2.61
CA GLN A 136 -16.14 -5.35 1.36
C GLN A 136 -14.95 -6.25 1.01
N ARG A 137 -13.73 -5.82 1.38
CA ARG A 137 -12.50 -6.56 1.06
C ARG A 137 -12.19 -7.67 2.06
N THR A 138 -12.52 -7.48 3.32
CA THR A 138 -12.18 -8.42 4.41
C THR A 138 -13.33 -9.38 4.74
N GLY A 139 -14.57 -9.01 4.43
CA GLY A 139 -15.79 -9.70 4.86
C GLY A 139 -16.19 -9.36 6.31
N MET A 140 -15.47 -8.48 7.00
CA MET A 140 -15.87 -8.00 8.32
C MET A 140 -17.13 -7.13 8.25
N THR A 141 -17.90 -7.08 9.33
CA THR A 141 -19.03 -6.14 9.39
C THR A 141 -18.54 -4.69 9.44
N THR A 142 -19.33 -3.75 8.96
CA THR A 142 -19.01 -2.31 9.04
C THR A 142 -18.86 -1.86 10.49
N GLN A 143 -19.58 -2.48 11.43
CA GLN A 143 -19.50 -2.21 12.86
C GLN A 143 -18.12 -2.63 13.42
N ASP A 144 -17.64 -3.83 13.07
CA ASP A 144 -16.35 -4.34 13.55
C ASP A 144 -15.19 -3.53 12.96
N VAL A 145 -15.25 -3.20 11.66
CA VAL A 145 -14.26 -2.32 11.03
C VAL A 145 -14.27 -0.95 11.69
N GLY A 146 -15.45 -0.37 11.96
CA GLY A 146 -15.57 0.89 12.68
C GLY A 146 -14.92 0.85 14.06
N ALA A 147 -15.21 -0.17 14.85
CA ALA A 147 -14.61 -0.36 16.18
C ALA A 147 -13.09 -0.54 16.12
N MET A 148 -12.59 -1.19 15.07
CA MET A 148 -11.17 -1.38 14.83
C MET A 148 -10.46 -0.06 14.51
N LEU A 149 -11.07 0.81 13.69
CA LEU A 149 -10.55 2.14 13.39
C LEU A 149 -10.58 3.08 14.61
N ASP A 150 -11.62 2.98 15.44
CA ASP A 150 -11.75 3.76 16.69
C ASP A 150 -10.62 3.44 17.68
N LYS A 151 -10.18 2.19 17.73
CA LYS A 151 -9.08 1.72 18.61
C LYS A 151 -7.68 2.00 18.07
N LYS A 152 -7.56 2.47 16.83
CA LYS A 152 -6.26 2.55 16.14
C LYS A 152 -5.55 1.21 16.15
N THR A 153 -5.99 0.31 15.32
CA THR A 153 -5.56 -1.10 15.31
C THR A 153 -4.30 -1.29 14.48
N TYR A 154 -3.36 -2.05 15.04
CA TYR A 154 -2.16 -2.53 14.36
C TYR A 154 -2.27 -4.03 14.18
N MET A 155 -1.82 -4.54 13.05
CA MET A 155 -1.75 -5.99 12.76
C MET A 155 -0.43 -6.34 12.10
N ASP A 156 0.15 -7.47 12.53
CA ASP A 156 1.24 -8.11 11.81
C ASP A 156 0.74 -8.89 10.59
N ALA A 157 1.65 -9.51 9.85
CA ALA A 157 1.31 -10.21 8.62
C ALA A 157 0.42 -11.45 8.87
N GLN A 158 0.59 -12.15 9.98
CA GLN A 158 -0.21 -13.33 10.31
C GLN A 158 -1.61 -12.94 10.77
N GLU A 159 -1.73 -11.87 11.55
CA GLU A 159 -3.01 -11.29 11.94
C GLU A 159 -3.77 -10.76 10.71
N CYS A 160 -3.07 -10.10 9.78
CA CYS A 160 -3.65 -9.67 8.51
C CYS A 160 -4.18 -10.84 7.69
N LEU A 161 -3.42 -11.93 7.57
CA LEU A 161 -3.84 -13.12 6.84
C LEU A 161 -5.06 -13.77 7.50
N ALA A 162 -5.03 -13.94 8.83
CA ALA A 162 -6.12 -14.56 9.59
C ALA A 162 -7.43 -13.78 9.52
N ASN A 163 -7.36 -12.45 9.35
CA ASN A 163 -8.52 -11.54 9.28
C ASN A 163 -8.85 -11.08 7.86
N ASN A 164 -8.31 -11.71 6.82
CA ASN A 164 -8.50 -11.38 5.41
C ASN A 164 -8.07 -9.95 5.02
N PHE A 165 -7.08 -9.37 5.73
CA PHE A 165 -6.47 -8.09 5.36
C PHE A 165 -5.37 -8.25 4.31
N CYS A 166 -4.83 -9.45 4.15
CA CYS A 166 -4.01 -9.83 3.00
C CYS A 166 -4.39 -11.22 2.49
N ASP A 167 -4.00 -11.51 1.26
CA ASP A 167 -4.28 -12.77 0.60
C ASP A 167 -3.08 -13.72 0.69
N LYS A 168 -1.87 -13.16 0.86
CA LYS A 168 -0.61 -13.91 0.95
C LYS A 168 0.36 -13.24 1.91
N VAL A 169 1.17 -14.07 2.58
CA VAL A 169 2.36 -13.65 3.33
C VAL A 169 3.60 -14.18 2.63
N GLN A 170 4.51 -13.26 2.27
CA GLN A 170 5.80 -13.59 1.69
C GLN A 170 6.85 -13.73 2.79
N SER A 171 7.39 -14.95 2.94
CA SER A 171 8.37 -15.24 3.98
C SER A 171 9.77 -14.73 3.63
N THR A 172 10.44 -14.12 4.62
CA THR A 172 11.87 -13.79 4.56
C THR A 172 12.77 -15.04 4.51
N ASN A 173 12.28 -16.20 4.91
CA ASN A 173 13.01 -17.48 4.77
C ASN A 173 13.29 -17.84 3.30
N SER A 174 12.65 -17.17 2.34
CA SER A 174 12.98 -17.26 0.91
C SER A 174 14.26 -16.50 0.51
N ILE A 175 14.85 -15.71 1.44
CA ILE A 175 16.15 -15.06 1.21
C ILE A 175 17.19 -16.17 1.07
N ASN A 176 17.80 -16.23 -0.12
CA ASN A 176 18.74 -17.29 -0.49
C ASN A 176 19.96 -17.23 0.43
N VAL A 177 20.08 -18.19 1.36
CA VAL A 177 21.14 -18.31 2.38
C VAL A 177 22.55 -18.28 1.76
N LYS A 178 22.72 -18.66 0.48
CA LYS A 178 24.00 -18.55 -0.24
C LYS A 178 24.53 -17.10 -0.33
N ARG A 179 23.68 -16.08 -0.37
CA ARG A 179 24.12 -14.67 -0.38
C ARG A 179 24.60 -14.21 1.00
N VAL A 180 24.00 -14.72 2.08
CA VAL A 180 24.41 -14.40 3.46
C VAL A 180 25.78 -15.04 3.77
N SER A 181 26.01 -16.28 3.33
CA SER A 181 27.30 -16.94 3.52
C SER A 181 28.45 -16.29 2.73
N GLN A 182 28.16 -15.71 1.54
CA GLN A 182 29.14 -14.92 0.80
C GLN A 182 29.48 -13.59 1.45
N ALA A 183 28.49 -12.92 2.08
CA ALA A 183 28.74 -11.69 2.84
C ALA A 183 29.56 -11.95 4.12
N ALA A 184 29.34 -13.06 4.82
CA ALA A 184 30.13 -13.47 5.99
C ALA A 184 31.60 -13.75 5.61
N SER A 185 31.85 -14.31 4.42
CA SER A 185 33.23 -14.56 3.95
C SER A 185 34.03 -13.28 3.59
N ILE A 186 33.32 -12.15 3.36
CA ILE A 186 33.96 -10.86 3.09
C ILE A 186 34.44 -10.21 4.39
N THR A 187 33.71 -10.39 5.51
CA THR A 187 34.11 -9.83 6.82
C THR A 187 35.38 -10.50 7.40
N ASP A 188 35.68 -11.74 7.04
CA ASP A 188 36.91 -12.42 7.47
C ASP A 188 38.17 -11.91 6.76
N LYS A 189 38.07 -11.10 5.69
CA LYS A 189 39.20 -10.47 5.00
C LYS A 189 39.64 -9.14 5.64
N TRP A 190 38.92 -8.66 6.66
CA TRP A 190 39.24 -7.38 7.34
C TRP A 190 39.74 -7.58 8.79
N LYS A 191 40.08 -8.81 9.18
CA LYS A 191 40.81 -9.15 10.39
C LYS A 191 42.31 -9.39 10.06
#